data_bbdd838a560f7bf104687432bea097ce
#
_entry.id   bbdd838a560f7bf104687432bea097ce
#
_cell.length_a   1.000
_cell.length_b   1.000
_cell.length_c   1.000
_cell.angle_alpha   90.00
_cell.angle_beta   90.00
_cell.angle_gamma   90.00
#
_symmetry.space_group_name_H-M   'P 1'
#
loop_
_entity.id
_entity.type
_entity.pdbx_description
1 polymer ?
#
loop_
_entity_poly.entity_id
_entity_poly.type
_entity_poly.pdbx_seq_one_letter_code
_entity_poly.pdbx_strand_id
1 'polypeptide(L)'
;MNDKRLAHTAEHAFIGSLQKLLGQALNVRKVEHKDSGYNNTAFILVPQLDIDTVIKAEAEVNSLIAKGLRISTRTFSSLEEAKGKIPNLRANEERITAAGASEVKVVEIENHDVTACAMEHASNLKECDFFLVTRLSKSGSEYEVDFVVGHQAKDTAVALSYKLLRVCNELGANINTVENTAHKLRSENEINARKLKALSREKLVGIQPVRSGGTMLLKGIFENLSDDQLQEFSGEIIVNPNTLVLLANISDERANIVFACNEKMEGIDLNKMFKQFADADGRGGGKPHFVTGIVKKQAVSRVLDSIAREILC
;
A
#
# COMPACT_ATOMS: atom_id res chain seq x y z
N MET A 1 6.85 30.76 1.19
CA MET A 1 5.71 30.87 0.25
C MET A 1 5.98 29.89 -0.87
N ASN A 2 5.14 28.90 -1.09
CA ASN A 2 5.34 27.93 -2.18
C ASN A 2 4.99 28.61 -3.50
N ASP A 3 5.98 28.87 -4.33
CA ASP A 3 5.75 29.46 -5.64
C ASP A 3 5.31 28.36 -6.61
N LYS A 4 3.98 28.29 -6.88
CA LYS A 4 3.40 27.32 -7.82
C LYS A 4 4.09 27.33 -9.18
N ARG A 5 4.58 28.50 -9.59
CA ARG A 5 5.33 28.70 -10.82
C ARG A 5 6.62 27.85 -10.84
N LEU A 6 7.35 27.79 -9.71
CA LEU A 6 8.57 26.98 -9.61
C LEU A 6 8.26 25.49 -9.63
N ALA A 7 7.23 25.07 -8.88
CA ALA A 7 6.80 23.67 -8.86
C ALA A 7 6.36 23.19 -10.24
N HIS A 8 5.61 24.03 -10.97
CA HIS A 8 5.17 23.73 -12.32
C HIS A 8 6.33 23.67 -13.32
N THR A 9 7.28 24.60 -13.20
CA THR A 9 8.49 24.60 -14.03
C THR A 9 9.32 23.33 -13.82
N ALA A 10 9.55 22.94 -12.58
CA ALA A 10 10.30 21.73 -12.24
C ALA A 10 9.58 20.46 -12.68
N GLU A 11 8.24 20.44 -12.64
CA GLU A 11 7.42 19.35 -13.19
C GLU A 11 7.68 19.14 -14.68
N HIS A 12 7.73 20.21 -15.48
CA HIS A 12 8.05 20.10 -16.90
C HIS A 12 9.45 19.46 -17.12
N ALA A 13 10.44 19.87 -16.34
CA ALA A 13 11.78 19.27 -16.40
C ALA A 13 11.73 17.78 -16.02
N PHE A 14 10.94 17.42 -14.99
CA PHE A 14 10.80 16.04 -14.52
C PHE A 14 10.11 15.13 -15.57
N ILE A 15 9.00 15.58 -16.14
CA ILE A 15 8.31 14.83 -17.19
C ILE A 15 9.19 14.67 -18.44
N GLY A 16 9.92 15.74 -18.82
CA GLY A 16 10.90 15.65 -19.91
C GLY A 16 12.00 14.63 -19.64
N SER A 17 12.53 14.58 -18.41
CA SER A 17 13.51 13.57 -17.99
C SER A 17 12.95 12.16 -18.03
N LEU A 18 11.73 11.95 -17.51
CA LEU A 18 11.07 10.64 -17.56
C LEU A 18 10.85 10.18 -19.01
N GLN A 19 10.39 11.06 -19.91
CA GLN A 19 10.21 10.71 -21.33
C GLN A 19 11.50 10.26 -21.99
N LYS A 20 12.60 10.95 -21.71
CA LYS A 20 13.93 10.58 -22.23
C LYS A 20 14.38 9.21 -21.71
N LEU A 21 14.22 8.95 -20.42
CA LEU A 21 14.61 7.69 -19.79
C LEU A 21 13.76 6.51 -20.27
N LEU A 22 12.48 6.73 -20.50
CA LEU A 22 11.54 5.69 -20.93
C LEU A 22 11.52 5.53 -22.48
N GLY A 23 12.11 6.45 -23.21
CA GLY A 23 12.15 6.44 -24.68
C GLY A 23 10.77 6.57 -25.35
N GLN A 24 9.78 7.14 -24.65
CA GLN A 24 8.41 7.29 -25.13
C GLN A 24 7.76 8.57 -24.60
N ALA A 25 6.76 9.07 -25.32
CA ALA A 25 5.93 10.14 -24.85
C ALA A 25 5.08 9.68 -23.65
N LEU A 26 4.94 10.53 -22.65
CA LEU A 26 4.13 10.25 -21.46
C LEU A 26 2.78 10.96 -21.54
N ASN A 27 1.74 10.23 -21.18
CA ASN A 27 0.43 10.81 -20.95
C ASN A 27 0.33 11.26 -19.49
N VAL A 28 0.43 12.57 -19.25
CA VAL A 28 0.23 13.18 -17.96
C VAL A 28 -1.21 13.68 -17.88
N ARG A 29 -2.06 12.95 -17.16
CA ARG A 29 -3.49 13.30 -17.05
C ARG A 29 -3.69 14.64 -16.39
N LYS A 30 -3.01 14.87 -15.27
CA LYS A 30 -3.02 16.15 -14.53
C LYS A 30 -1.80 16.26 -13.62
N VAL A 31 -1.53 17.48 -13.19
CA VAL A 31 -0.65 17.77 -12.07
C VAL A 31 -1.42 18.62 -11.07
N GLU A 32 -1.38 18.24 -9.81
CA GLU A 32 -2.01 18.99 -8.72
C GLU A 32 -0.94 19.75 -7.93
N HIS A 33 -1.08 21.08 -7.90
CA HIS A 33 -0.25 21.96 -7.09
C HIS A 33 -1.05 22.40 -5.87
N LYS A 34 -0.71 21.87 -4.69
CA LYS A 34 -1.45 22.17 -3.45
C LYS A 34 -0.99 23.49 -2.83
N ASP A 35 -1.95 24.31 -2.38
CA ASP A 35 -1.71 25.61 -1.74
C ASP A 35 -0.97 25.48 -0.40
N SER A 36 -1.11 24.35 0.28
CA SER A 36 -0.48 24.08 1.57
C SER A 36 1.01 23.73 1.49
N GLY A 37 1.61 23.72 0.32
CA GLY A 37 3.05 23.58 0.12
C GLY A 37 3.65 22.21 0.38
N TYR A 38 2.85 21.19 0.68
CA TYR A 38 3.43 19.95 1.16
C TYR A 38 3.67 18.86 0.12
N ASN A 39 2.92 18.76 -0.96
CA ASN A 39 3.25 17.87 -2.06
C ASN A 39 2.51 18.30 -3.33
N ASN A 40 3.24 18.42 -4.41
CA ASN A 40 2.65 18.42 -5.73
C ASN A 40 2.53 16.98 -6.19
N THR A 41 1.51 16.63 -6.96
CA THR A 41 1.29 15.27 -7.44
C THR A 41 1.14 15.26 -8.95
N ALA A 42 2.01 14.54 -9.64
CA ALA A 42 1.88 14.24 -11.06
C ALA A 42 1.18 12.89 -11.26
N PHE A 43 0.13 12.87 -12.08
CA PHE A 43 -0.62 11.67 -12.43
C PHE A 43 -0.24 11.22 -13.83
N ILE A 44 0.48 10.09 -13.92
CA ILE A 44 1.16 9.63 -15.14
C ILE A 44 0.57 8.29 -15.58
N LEU A 45 0.05 8.25 -16.82
CA LEU A 45 -0.42 7.02 -17.44
C LEU A 45 0.72 6.40 -18.26
N VAL A 46 1.25 5.30 -17.75
CA VAL A 46 2.32 4.54 -18.41
C VAL A 46 2.22 3.07 -17.99
N PRO A 47 2.56 2.10 -18.85
CA PRO A 47 2.44 0.67 -18.53
C PRO A 47 3.24 0.27 -17.27
N GLN A 48 4.46 0.80 -17.16
CA GLN A 48 5.36 0.52 -16.03
C GLN A 48 6.23 1.74 -15.72
N LEU A 49 6.32 2.04 -14.43
CA LEU A 49 7.23 3.04 -13.87
C LEU A 49 7.77 2.48 -12.55
N ASP A 50 9.06 2.31 -12.45
CA ASP A 50 9.76 1.86 -11.25
C ASP A 50 10.43 3.01 -10.51
N ILE A 51 10.79 2.77 -9.27
CA ILE A 51 11.40 3.77 -8.40
C ILE A 51 12.78 4.21 -8.89
N ASP A 52 13.56 3.30 -9.49
CA ASP A 52 14.90 3.60 -9.98
C ASP A 52 14.86 4.58 -11.16
N THR A 53 13.88 4.42 -12.05
CA THR A 53 13.62 5.35 -13.15
C THR A 53 13.23 6.74 -12.63
N VAL A 54 12.39 6.79 -11.60
CA VAL A 54 11.96 8.04 -10.97
C VAL A 54 13.14 8.75 -10.28
N ILE A 55 13.99 8.03 -9.54
CA ILE A 55 15.19 8.57 -8.91
C ILE A 55 16.19 9.09 -9.95
N LYS A 56 16.38 8.38 -11.07
CA LYS A 56 17.24 8.87 -12.16
C LYS A 56 16.69 10.15 -12.79
N ALA A 57 15.37 10.25 -12.98
CA ALA A 57 14.75 11.48 -13.46
C ALA A 57 14.91 12.64 -12.48
N GLU A 58 14.75 12.41 -11.18
CA GLU A 58 15.02 13.40 -10.13
C GLU A 58 16.46 13.90 -10.17
N ALA A 59 17.42 12.98 -10.25
CA ALA A 59 18.84 13.32 -10.33
C ALA A 59 19.14 14.15 -11.58
N GLU A 60 18.55 13.83 -12.74
CA GLU A 60 18.67 14.63 -13.95
C GLU A 60 18.09 16.03 -13.76
N VAL A 61 16.88 16.16 -13.21
CA VAL A 61 16.26 17.47 -12.93
C VAL A 61 17.19 18.33 -12.06
N ASN A 62 17.74 17.79 -10.98
CA ASN A 62 18.64 18.53 -10.12
C ASN A 62 19.96 18.92 -10.84
N SER A 63 20.45 18.07 -11.75
CA SER A 63 21.58 18.43 -12.62
C SER A 63 21.23 19.60 -13.57
N LEU A 64 20.03 19.60 -14.14
CA LEU A 64 19.55 20.68 -15.01
C LEU A 64 19.33 21.99 -14.24
N ILE A 65 18.82 21.92 -13.01
CA ILE A 65 18.70 23.05 -12.09
C ILE A 65 20.10 23.65 -11.82
N ALA A 66 21.07 22.80 -11.51
CA ALA A 66 22.45 23.27 -11.27
C ALA A 66 23.09 23.93 -12.50
N LYS A 67 22.81 23.44 -13.70
CA LYS A 67 23.24 24.06 -14.97
C LYS A 67 22.55 25.37 -15.25
N GLY A 68 21.34 25.60 -14.71
CA GLY A 68 20.59 26.83 -14.91
C GLY A 68 20.09 26.98 -16.33
N LEU A 69 19.40 25.98 -16.88
CA LEU A 69 18.87 26.05 -18.24
C LEU A 69 17.87 27.19 -18.39
N ARG A 70 17.93 27.89 -19.52
CA ARG A 70 17.03 28.96 -19.87
C ARG A 70 15.64 28.43 -20.19
N ILE A 71 14.63 29.16 -19.78
CA ILE A 71 13.23 28.88 -20.11
C ILE A 71 12.70 30.02 -20.96
N SER A 72 12.12 29.66 -22.10
CA SER A 72 11.54 30.63 -23.03
C SER A 72 10.09 30.26 -23.34
N THR A 73 9.28 31.29 -23.60
CA THR A 73 7.87 31.13 -23.97
C THR A 73 7.65 31.73 -25.35
N ARG A 74 6.97 30.98 -26.22
CA ARG A 74 6.54 31.44 -27.55
C ARG A 74 5.03 31.29 -27.68
N THR A 75 4.37 32.22 -28.38
CA THR A 75 2.93 32.18 -28.62
C THR A 75 2.68 31.83 -30.10
N PHE A 76 1.73 30.97 -30.34
CA PHE A 76 1.29 30.56 -31.68
C PHE A 76 -0.20 30.79 -31.83
N SER A 77 -0.66 31.02 -33.10
CA SER A 77 -2.07 31.27 -33.39
C SER A 77 -2.94 30.01 -33.26
N SER A 78 -2.35 28.83 -33.34
CA SER A 78 -3.04 27.55 -33.14
C SER A 78 -2.09 26.42 -32.70
N LEU A 79 -2.65 25.31 -32.26
CA LEU A 79 -1.88 24.11 -31.93
C LEU A 79 -1.25 23.46 -33.19
N GLU A 80 -1.94 23.53 -34.32
CA GLU A 80 -1.45 23.01 -35.60
C GLU A 80 -0.22 23.81 -36.05
N GLU A 81 -0.25 25.13 -35.95
CA GLU A 81 0.91 25.97 -36.24
C GLU A 81 2.09 25.62 -35.34
N ALA A 82 1.83 25.46 -34.00
CA ALA A 82 2.86 25.11 -33.04
C ALA A 82 3.50 23.75 -33.36
N LYS A 83 2.69 22.73 -33.64
CA LYS A 83 3.16 21.38 -34.04
C LYS A 83 3.92 21.36 -35.35
N GLY A 84 3.48 22.16 -36.32
CA GLY A 84 4.17 22.29 -37.63
C GLY A 84 5.57 22.87 -37.47
N LYS A 85 5.80 23.75 -36.50
CA LYS A 85 7.10 24.36 -36.22
C LYS A 85 7.94 23.64 -35.17
N ILE A 86 7.31 22.81 -34.35
CA ILE A 86 7.96 22.10 -33.22
C ILE A 86 7.55 20.61 -33.25
N PRO A 87 8.33 19.74 -33.92
CA PRO A 87 7.95 18.34 -34.14
C PRO A 87 7.74 17.50 -32.89
N ASN A 88 8.43 17.84 -31.79
CA ASN A 88 8.40 17.09 -30.53
C ASN A 88 7.58 17.83 -29.44
N LEU A 89 6.64 18.70 -29.84
CA LEU A 89 5.81 19.45 -28.93
C LEU A 89 4.92 18.51 -28.10
N ARG A 90 5.10 18.52 -26.79
CA ARG A 90 4.20 17.86 -25.86
C ARG A 90 2.96 18.75 -25.65
N ALA A 91 1.77 18.20 -25.87
CA ALA A 91 0.52 18.94 -25.71
C ALA A 91 -0.59 18.03 -25.23
N ASN A 92 -1.40 18.49 -24.30
CA ASN A 92 -2.68 17.89 -23.95
C ASN A 92 -3.78 18.51 -24.84
N GLU A 93 -4.05 17.86 -25.97
CA GLU A 93 -4.95 18.37 -27.01
C GLU A 93 -6.39 18.56 -26.50
N GLU A 94 -6.88 17.57 -25.73
CA GLU A 94 -8.23 17.64 -25.16
C GLU A 94 -8.41 18.88 -24.27
N ARG A 95 -7.41 19.18 -23.45
CA ARG A 95 -7.44 20.33 -22.55
C ARG A 95 -7.34 21.66 -23.30
N ILE A 96 -6.51 21.73 -24.35
CA ILE A 96 -6.35 22.92 -25.17
C ILE A 96 -7.65 23.19 -25.95
N THR A 97 -8.25 22.15 -26.55
CA THR A 97 -9.52 22.24 -27.28
C THR A 97 -10.68 22.64 -26.34
N ALA A 98 -10.76 22.04 -25.17
CA ALA A 98 -11.79 22.34 -24.19
C ALA A 98 -11.69 23.79 -23.65
N ALA A 99 -10.48 24.37 -23.60
CA ALA A 99 -10.26 25.74 -23.17
C ALA A 99 -10.67 26.78 -24.22
N GLY A 100 -10.92 26.40 -25.48
CA GLY A 100 -11.29 27.32 -26.57
C GLY A 100 -10.28 28.44 -26.79
N ALA A 101 -8.99 28.20 -26.50
CA ALA A 101 -7.96 29.22 -26.54
C ALA A 101 -7.69 29.70 -27.97
N SER A 102 -7.72 31.00 -28.19
CA SER A 102 -7.39 31.63 -29.46
C SER A 102 -5.89 31.62 -29.78
N GLU A 103 -5.06 31.37 -28.78
CA GLU A 103 -3.61 31.32 -28.88
C GLU A 103 -3.04 30.18 -28.04
N VAL A 104 -1.95 29.55 -28.50
CA VAL A 104 -1.26 28.48 -27.78
C VAL A 104 0.11 28.97 -27.33
N LYS A 105 0.32 29.01 -26.02
CA LYS A 105 1.66 29.27 -25.45
C LYS A 105 2.45 27.99 -25.37
N VAL A 106 3.68 28.04 -25.84
CA VAL A 106 4.64 26.94 -25.82
C VAL A 106 5.82 27.34 -24.97
N VAL A 107 6.10 26.54 -23.95
CA VAL A 107 7.22 26.73 -23.03
C VAL A 107 8.32 25.74 -23.41
N GLU A 108 9.54 26.24 -23.53
CA GLU A 108 10.73 25.47 -23.87
C GLU A 108 11.76 25.61 -22.76
N ILE A 109 12.15 24.46 -22.20
CA ILE A 109 13.36 24.33 -21.36
C ILE A 109 14.50 23.95 -22.33
N GLU A 110 15.49 24.79 -22.43
CA GLU A 110 16.57 24.74 -23.41
C GLU A 110 17.14 23.33 -23.61
N ASN A 111 17.00 22.76 -24.83
CA ASN A 111 17.46 21.44 -25.23
C ASN A 111 16.92 20.26 -24.33
N HIS A 112 15.85 20.50 -23.59
CA HIS A 112 15.34 19.50 -22.66
C HIS A 112 13.87 19.12 -22.89
N ASP A 113 12.92 20.04 -22.76
CA ASP A 113 11.49 19.79 -22.93
C ASP A 113 10.80 20.94 -23.65
N VAL A 114 9.82 20.62 -24.49
CA VAL A 114 8.97 21.63 -25.15
C VAL A 114 7.51 21.25 -24.98
N THR A 115 6.75 22.13 -24.36
CA THR A 115 5.38 21.80 -23.95
C THR A 115 4.42 22.96 -24.22
N ALA A 116 3.23 22.65 -24.73
CA ALA A 116 2.11 23.61 -24.78
C ALA A 116 1.53 23.81 -23.37
N CYS A 117 1.73 25.01 -22.81
CA CYS A 117 1.30 25.34 -21.46
C CYS A 117 0.99 26.83 -21.31
N ALA A 118 -0.20 27.13 -20.73
CA ALA A 118 -0.66 28.50 -20.50
C ALA A 118 -0.26 29.08 -19.14
N MET A 119 0.26 28.25 -18.23
CA MET A 119 0.64 28.67 -16.87
C MET A 119 1.94 29.48 -16.88
N GLU A 120 2.18 30.18 -15.77
CA GLU A 120 3.43 30.91 -15.56
C GLU A 120 4.58 29.98 -15.23
N HIS A 121 5.78 30.33 -15.72
CA HIS A 121 7.02 29.57 -15.50
C HIS A 121 8.13 30.48 -15.02
N ALA A 122 9.17 29.88 -14.41
CA ALA A 122 10.43 30.56 -14.13
C ALA A 122 11.10 30.99 -15.46
N SER A 123 11.99 31.95 -15.39
CA SER A 123 12.84 32.36 -16.53
C SER A 123 14.08 31.48 -16.68
N ASN A 124 14.48 30.85 -15.59
CA ASN A 124 15.64 29.99 -15.52
C ASN A 124 15.36 28.84 -14.54
N LEU A 125 15.78 27.64 -14.90
CA LEU A 125 15.53 26.44 -14.08
C LEU A 125 16.24 26.51 -12.72
N LYS A 126 17.30 27.30 -12.58
CA LYS A 126 18.01 27.55 -11.31
C LYS A 126 17.11 28.18 -10.23
N GLU A 127 16.04 28.88 -10.63
CA GLU A 127 15.06 29.42 -9.69
C GLU A 127 14.34 28.33 -8.89
N CYS A 128 14.24 27.10 -9.44
CA CYS A 128 13.65 25.94 -8.75
C CYS A 128 14.48 25.43 -7.58
N ASP A 129 15.78 25.80 -7.48
CA ASP A 129 16.71 25.52 -6.39
C ASP A 129 16.97 24.01 -6.14
N PHE A 130 15.95 23.22 -5.80
CA PHE A 130 16.03 21.79 -5.58
C PHE A 130 14.69 21.10 -5.88
N PHE A 131 14.74 19.91 -6.46
CA PHE A 131 13.59 19.06 -6.74
C PHE A 131 13.74 17.74 -5.99
N LEU A 132 12.69 17.29 -5.31
CA LEU A 132 12.68 16.05 -4.54
C LEU A 132 11.38 15.30 -4.75
N VAL A 133 11.47 14.04 -5.17
CA VAL A 133 10.35 13.11 -5.17
C VAL A 133 10.18 12.56 -3.75
N THR A 134 8.94 12.54 -3.28
CA THR A 134 8.62 12.08 -1.92
C THR A 134 7.83 10.78 -1.88
N ARG A 135 7.16 10.44 -2.99
CA ARG A 135 6.38 9.19 -3.11
C ARG A 135 6.21 8.77 -4.56
N LEU A 136 6.26 7.46 -4.79
CA LEU A 136 5.75 6.82 -5.99
C LEU A 136 4.69 5.80 -5.56
N SER A 137 3.49 5.87 -6.13
CA SER A 137 2.44 4.88 -5.91
C SER A 137 1.71 4.56 -7.21
N LYS A 138 1.17 3.34 -7.30
CA LYS A 138 0.38 2.89 -8.45
C LYS A 138 -1.07 2.73 -8.03
N SER A 139 -1.98 3.33 -8.79
CA SER A 139 -3.43 3.21 -8.61
C SER A 139 -4.06 2.79 -9.95
N GLY A 140 -4.41 1.52 -10.08
CA GLY A 140 -4.89 0.95 -11.35
C GLY A 140 -3.83 1.02 -12.45
N SER A 141 -4.12 1.76 -13.53
CA SER A 141 -3.22 2.00 -14.66
C SER A 141 -2.39 3.29 -14.53
N GLU A 142 -2.57 4.04 -13.46
CA GLU A 142 -1.96 5.34 -13.25
C GLU A 142 -0.90 5.28 -12.15
N TYR A 143 0.18 6.03 -12.33
CA TYR A 143 1.19 6.28 -11.30
C TYR A 143 1.03 7.69 -10.75
N GLU A 144 1.07 7.79 -9.43
CA GLU A 144 1.10 9.05 -8.69
C GLU A 144 2.53 9.29 -8.21
N VAL A 145 3.11 10.41 -8.62
CA VAL A 145 4.45 10.84 -8.19
C VAL A 145 4.28 12.13 -7.39
N ASP A 146 4.53 12.06 -6.09
CA ASP A 146 4.54 13.24 -5.23
C ASP A 146 5.93 13.86 -5.22
N PHE A 147 6.00 15.19 -5.30
CA PHE A 147 7.25 15.92 -5.29
C PHE A 147 7.13 17.28 -4.61
N VAL A 148 8.24 17.80 -4.16
CA VAL A 148 8.41 19.13 -3.58
C VAL A 148 9.56 19.87 -4.27
N VAL A 149 9.54 21.21 -4.24
CA VAL A 149 10.50 22.05 -4.98
C VAL A 149 11.02 23.17 -4.06
N GLY A 150 12.26 23.62 -4.33
CA GLY A 150 12.85 24.76 -3.66
C GLY A 150 13.33 24.44 -2.24
N HIS A 151 13.30 25.45 -1.37
CA HIS A 151 13.75 25.33 0.01
C HIS A 151 13.03 24.22 0.77
N GLN A 152 11.73 24.08 0.55
CA GLN A 152 10.93 23.01 1.14
C GLN A 152 11.44 21.60 0.75
N ALA A 153 11.91 21.43 -0.46
CA ALA A 153 12.49 20.15 -0.89
C ALA A 153 13.77 19.82 -0.10
N LYS A 154 14.61 20.82 0.18
CA LYS A 154 15.81 20.66 1.02
C LYS A 154 15.44 20.29 2.46
N ASP A 155 14.49 21.00 3.06
CA ASP A 155 14.01 20.69 4.42
C ASP A 155 13.44 19.29 4.50
N THR A 156 12.66 18.88 3.48
CA THR A 156 12.09 17.53 3.39
C THR A 156 13.20 16.48 3.23
N ALA A 157 14.22 16.72 2.42
CA ALA A 157 15.35 15.81 2.26
C ALA A 157 16.09 15.60 3.59
N VAL A 158 16.32 16.67 4.35
CA VAL A 158 16.93 16.58 5.69
C VAL A 158 16.05 15.76 6.64
N ALA A 159 14.73 16.02 6.65
CA ALA A 159 13.80 15.27 7.49
C ALA A 159 13.73 13.78 7.12
N LEU A 160 13.79 13.44 5.82
CA LEU A 160 13.85 12.06 5.35
C LEU A 160 15.17 11.38 5.75
N SER A 161 16.29 12.08 5.66
CA SER A 161 17.60 11.53 6.10
C SER A 161 17.58 11.20 7.60
N TYR A 162 16.99 12.04 8.44
CA TYR A 162 16.85 11.74 9.87
C TYR A 162 15.96 10.50 10.13
N LYS A 163 14.87 10.35 9.38
CA LYS A 163 14.03 9.16 9.47
C LYS A 163 14.80 7.90 9.05
N LEU A 164 15.55 7.98 7.96
CA LEU A 164 16.36 6.87 7.50
C LEU A 164 17.42 6.46 8.53
N LEU A 165 18.11 7.43 9.15
CA LEU A 165 19.08 7.13 10.21
C LEU A 165 18.44 6.43 11.41
N ARG A 166 17.22 6.83 11.81
CA ARG A 166 16.48 6.12 12.85
C ARG A 166 16.13 4.69 12.45
N VAL A 167 15.67 4.47 11.22
CA VAL A 167 15.40 3.13 10.69
C VAL A 167 16.68 2.28 10.69
N CYS A 168 17.80 2.84 10.23
CA CYS A 168 19.09 2.16 10.29
C CYS A 168 19.45 1.73 11.72
N ASN A 169 19.30 2.63 12.68
CA ASN A 169 19.58 2.33 14.08
C ASN A 169 18.67 1.23 14.64
N GLU A 170 17.38 1.29 14.37
CA GLU A 170 16.40 0.28 14.80
C GLU A 170 16.70 -1.11 14.22
N LEU A 171 17.15 -1.15 12.97
CA LEU A 171 17.49 -2.40 12.28
C LEU A 171 18.90 -2.89 12.53
N GLY A 172 19.73 -2.15 13.29
CA GLY A 172 21.16 -2.48 13.46
C GLY A 172 21.93 -2.43 12.14
N ALA A 173 21.53 -1.54 11.22
CA ALA A 173 22.10 -1.39 9.89
C ALA A 173 22.76 -0.02 9.70
N ASN A 174 23.38 0.20 8.56
CA ASN A 174 23.82 1.52 8.10
C ASN A 174 23.18 1.85 6.74
N ILE A 175 23.41 3.05 6.23
CA ILE A 175 22.81 3.53 4.97
C ILE A 175 23.09 2.58 3.79
N ASN A 176 24.26 1.95 3.75
CA ASN A 176 24.64 1.06 2.64
C ASN A 176 24.03 -0.37 2.78
N THR A 177 23.56 -0.74 3.96
CA THR A 177 23.09 -2.10 4.27
C THR A 177 21.61 -2.17 4.63
N VAL A 178 20.95 -1.04 4.88
CA VAL A 178 19.57 -1.00 5.38
C VAL A 178 18.58 -1.68 4.45
N GLU A 179 18.69 -1.51 3.14
CA GLU A 179 17.82 -2.15 2.15
C GLU A 179 17.95 -3.68 2.20
N ASN A 180 19.18 -4.19 2.18
CA ASN A 180 19.46 -5.61 2.28
C ASN A 180 18.97 -6.19 3.61
N THR A 181 19.15 -5.45 4.71
CA THR A 181 18.68 -5.85 6.05
C THR A 181 17.15 -5.92 6.07
N ALA A 182 16.46 -4.92 5.55
CA ALA A 182 15.00 -4.89 5.47
C ALA A 182 14.46 -6.05 4.61
N HIS A 183 15.09 -6.30 3.45
CA HIS A 183 14.73 -7.40 2.56
C HIS A 183 14.93 -8.77 3.25
N LYS A 184 16.05 -8.95 3.95
CA LYS A 184 16.34 -10.18 4.71
C LYS A 184 15.29 -10.42 5.79
N LEU A 185 14.99 -9.42 6.62
CA LEU A 185 13.98 -9.50 7.67
C LEU A 185 12.59 -9.84 7.12
N ARG A 186 12.21 -9.23 6.01
CA ARG A 186 10.95 -9.55 5.32
C ARG A 186 10.92 -11.01 4.86
N SER A 187 11.98 -11.46 4.20
CA SER A 187 12.08 -12.85 3.72
C SER A 187 12.06 -13.86 4.87
N GLU A 188 12.80 -13.60 5.95
CA GLU A 188 12.79 -14.42 7.16
C GLU A 188 11.39 -14.48 7.80
N ASN A 189 10.70 -13.35 7.88
CA ASN A 189 9.33 -13.31 8.40
C ASN A 189 8.36 -14.15 7.56
N GLU A 190 8.44 -14.04 6.22
CA GLU A 190 7.62 -14.86 5.29
C GLU A 190 7.92 -16.37 5.43
N ILE A 191 9.19 -16.73 5.61
CA ILE A 191 9.60 -18.14 5.84
C ILE A 191 9.05 -18.61 7.20
N ASN A 192 9.19 -17.83 8.25
CA ASN A 192 8.72 -18.18 9.58
C ASN A 192 7.20 -18.30 9.64
N ALA A 193 6.47 -17.39 8.96
CA ALA A 193 5.02 -17.50 8.84
C ALA A 193 4.59 -18.80 8.14
N ARG A 194 5.26 -19.17 7.05
CA ARG A 194 4.99 -20.45 6.36
C ARG A 194 5.29 -21.67 7.24
N LYS A 195 6.40 -21.66 7.98
CA LYS A 195 6.76 -22.74 8.91
C LYS A 195 5.74 -22.85 10.04
N LEU A 196 5.35 -21.72 10.63
CA LEU A 196 4.32 -21.69 11.68
C LEU A 196 2.99 -22.25 11.16
N LYS A 197 2.59 -21.86 9.95
CA LYS A 197 1.37 -22.36 9.31
C LYS A 197 1.41 -23.89 9.14
N ALA A 198 2.54 -24.44 8.66
CA ALA A 198 2.70 -25.86 8.47
C ALA A 198 2.68 -26.65 9.80
N LEU A 199 3.44 -26.20 10.80
CA LEU A 199 3.46 -26.81 12.13
C LEU A 199 2.10 -26.73 12.83
N SER A 200 1.39 -25.62 12.68
CA SER A 200 0.02 -25.47 13.19
C SER A 200 -0.92 -26.47 12.58
N ARG A 201 -0.81 -26.64 11.24
CA ARG A 201 -1.63 -27.64 10.52
C ARG A 201 -1.36 -29.06 10.99
N GLU A 202 -0.10 -29.43 11.16
CA GLU A 202 0.30 -30.75 11.65
C GLU A 202 -0.32 -31.06 13.03
N LYS A 203 -0.24 -30.10 13.97
CA LYS A 203 -0.84 -30.24 15.30
C LYS A 203 -2.36 -30.36 15.25
N LEU A 204 -3.04 -29.59 14.39
CA LEU A 204 -4.50 -29.62 14.26
C LEU A 204 -4.99 -30.95 13.66
N VAL A 205 -4.32 -31.46 12.64
CA VAL A 205 -4.62 -32.77 12.04
C VAL A 205 -4.42 -33.92 13.04
N GLY A 206 -3.50 -33.76 13.99
CA GLY A 206 -3.24 -34.73 15.06
C GLY A 206 -4.31 -34.82 16.14
N ILE A 207 -5.34 -33.96 16.13
CA ILE A 207 -6.43 -34.02 17.12
C ILE A 207 -7.19 -35.33 16.99
N GLN A 208 -7.29 -36.05 18.08
CA GLN A 208 -8.08 -37.30 18.12
C GLN A 208 -9.56 -36.93 18.34
N PRO A 209 -10.46 -37.28 17.41
CA PRO A 209 -11.86 -36.99 17.56
C PRO A 209 -12.52 -37.87 18.62
N VAL A 210 -13.39 -37.27 19.43
CA VAL A 210 -14.26 -38.00 20.36
C VAL A 210 -15.64 -38.14 19.75
N ARG A 211 -16.21 -39.35 19.81
CA ARG A 211 -17.56 -39.62 19.31
C ARG A 211 -18.53 -39.78 20.48
N SER A 212 -19.64 -39.04 20.45
CA SER A 212 -20.72 -39.12 21.43
C SER A 212 -22.04 -38.89 20.75
N GLY A 213 -23.05 -39.75 20.98
CA GLY A 213 -24.40 -39.58 20.42
C GLY A 213 -24.48 -39.43 18.90
N GLY A 214 -23.53 -40.01 18.14
CA GLY A 214 -23.45 -39.85 16.69
C GLY A 214 -22.70 -38.56 16.23
N THR A 215 -22.35 -37.67 17.12
CA THR A 215 -21.55 -36.47 16.87
C THR A 215 -20.06 -36.74 16.98
N MET A 216 -19.30 -36.24 16.01
CA MET A 216 -17.84 -36.21 16.03
C MET A 216 -17.37 -34.88 16.60
N LEU A 217 -16.78 -34.87 17.79
CA LEU A 217 -16.21 -33.69 18.44
C LEU A 217 -14.70 -33.64 18.25
N LEU A 218 -14.21 -32.55 17.70
CA LEU A 218 -12.79 -32.17 17.75
C LEU A 218 -12.63 -31.02 18.73
N LYS A 219 -12.04 -31.29 19.89
CA LYS A 219 -11.78 -30.28 20.93
C LYS A 219 -10.30 -30.19 21.22
N GLY A 220 -9.75 -28.99 21.24
CA GLY A 220 -8.34 -28.77 21.53
C GLY A 220 -8.06 -27.37 22.05
N ILE A 221 -7.08 -27.29 22.96
CA ILE A 221 -6.50 -26.03 23.42
C ILE A 221 -5.03 -26.10 23.05
N PHE A 222 -4.58 -25.10 22.33
CA PHE A 222 -3.23 -24.99 21.80
C PHE A 222 -2.56 -23.73 22.29
N GLU A 223 -1.27 -23.62 22.10
CA GLU A 223 -0.49 -22.42 22.36
C GLU A 223 0.34 -22.07 21.13
N ASN A 224 0.35 -20.78 20.77
CA ASN A 224 1.21 -20.23 19.71
C ASN A 224 1.03 -20.87 18.34
N LEU A 225 -0.18 -21.25 17.96
CA LEU A 225 -0.49 -21.65 16.60
C LEU A 225 -0.84 -20.42 15.71
N SER A 226 -0.88 -20.64 14.41
CA SER A 226 -1.46 -19.68 13.48
C SER A 226 -2.99 -19.65 13.63
N ASP A 227 -3.57 -18.52 13.95
CA ASP A 227 -5.02 -18.36 14.11
C ASP A 227 -5.77 -18.59 12.78
N ASP A 228 -5.17 -18.22 11.65
CA ASP A 228 -5.71 -18.50 10.32
C ASP A 228 -5.87 -20.01 10.10
N GLN A 229 -4.92 -20.82 10.62
CA GLN A 229 -4.99 -22.26 10.51
C GLN A 229 -6.10 -22.87 11.37
N LEU A 230 -6.42 -22.30 12.53
CA LEU A 230 -7.58 -22.75 13.28
C LEU A 230 -8.88 -22.56 12.49
N GLN A 231 -9.03 -21.40 11.83
CA GLN A 231 -10.22 -21.10 11.04
C GLN A 231 -10.31 -21.97 9.79
N GLU A 232 -9.21 -22.07 9.00
CA GLU A 232 -9.13 -22.91 7.79
C GLU A 232 -9.44 -24.36 8.12
N PHE A 233 -8.77 -24.93 9.13
CA PHE A 233 -8.97 -26.31 9.57
C PHE A 233 -10.41 -26.56 10.03
N SER A 234 -10.97 -25.67 10.86
CA SER A 234 -12.35 -25.82 11.32
C SER A 234 -13.34 -25.80 10.16
N GLY A 235 -13.15 -24.88 9.20
CA GLY A 235 -14.01 -24.78 8.01
C GLY A 235 -13.96 -26.04 7.13
N GLU A 236 -12.78 -26.66 6.98
CA GLU A 236 -12.63 -27.90 6.22
C GLU A 236 -13.28 -29.10 6.91
N ILE A 237 -13.10 -29.22 8.21
CA ILE A 237 -13.57 -30.39 8.97
C ILE A 237 -15.09 -30.41 9.13
N ILE A 238 -15.75 -29.26 9.31
CA ILE A 238 -17.22 -29.19 9.47
C ILE A 238 -18.01 -29.51 8.19
N VAL A 239 -17.35 -29.68 7.05
CA VAL A 239 -18.01 -30.23 5.85
C VAL A 239 -18.52 -31.65 6.10
N ASN A 240 -17.87 -32.42 6.98
CA ASN A 240 -18.29 -33.75 7.37
C ASN A 240 -19.58 -33.69 8.21
N PRO A 241 -20.56 -34.58 7.96
CA PRO A 241 -21.80 -34.61 8.73
C PRO A 241 -21.56 -34.79 10.24
N ASN A 242 -22.44 -34.24 11.05
CA ASN A 242 -22.44 -34.38 12.50
C ASN A 242 -21.08 -34.05 13.18
N THR A 243 -20.38 -33.05 12.66
CA THR A 243 -19.08 -32.64 13.16
C THR A 243 -19.18 -31.35 13.95
N LEU A 244 -18.60 -31.35 15.15
CA LEU A 244 -18.44 -30.20 16.04
C LEU A 244 -16.95 -29.96 16.30
N VAL A 245 -16.51 -28.72 16.12
CA VAL A 245 -15.12 -28.29 16.34
C VAL A 245 -15.11 -27.20 17.40
N LEU A 246 -14.36 -27.39 18.48
CA LEU A 246 -14.19 -26.43 19.57
C LEU A 246 -12.68 -26.27 19.81
N LEU A 247 -12.07 -25.25 19.19
CA LEU A 247 -10.64 -25.00 19.26
C LEU A 247 -10.33 -23.67 19.93
N ALA A 248 -9.24 -23.64 20.67
CA ALA A 248 -8.68 -22.44 21.25
C ALA A 248 -7.16 -22.39 21.03
N ASN A 249 -6.64 -21.20 20.74
CA ASN A 249 -5.21 -20.93 20.64
C ASN A 249 -4.83 -19.84 21.65
N ILE A 250 -4.08 -20.21 22.67
CA ILE A 250 -3.63 -19.32 23.73
C ILE A 250 -2.42 -18.52 23.25
N SER A 251 -2.51 -17.19 23.40
CA SER A 251 -1.41 -16.27 23.28
C SER A 251 -1.45 -15.32 24.48
N ASP A 252 -0.43 -15.38 25.30
CA ASP A 252 -0.32 -14.64 26.58
C ASP A 252 -1.52 -14.90 27.51
N GLU A 253 -2.24 -13.84 27.89
CA GLU A 253 -3.38 -13.87 28.83
C GLU A 253 -4.73 -14.13 28.13
N ARG A 254 -4.74 -14.37 26.82
CA ARG A 254 -5.96 -14.55 26.01
C ARG A 254 -5.84 -15.77 25.11
N ALA A 255 -6.98 -16.24 24.65
CA ALA A 255 -7.04 -17.27 23.63
C ALA A 255 -7.98 -16.84 22.50
N ASN A 256 -7.53 -16.99 21.29
CA ASN A 256 -8.40 -16.95 20.11
C ASN A 256 -9.15 -18.27 20.02
N ILE A 257 -10.47 -18.20 19.81
CA ILE A 257 -11.33 -19.38 19.71
C ILE A 257 -11.96 -19.49 18.31
N VAL A 258 -12.13 -20.73 17.88
CA VAL A 258 -12.95 -21.09 16.73
C VAL A 258 -13.88 -22.21 17.15
N PHE A 259 -15.20 -21.92 17.13
CA PHE A 259 -16.24 -22.90 17.34
C PHE A 259 -17.03 -23.05 16.05
N ALA A 260 -17.10 -24.26 15.56
CA ALA A 260 -17.74 -24.54 14.29
C ALA A 260 -18.48 -25.87 14.31
N CYS A 261 -19.61 -25.97 13.62
CA CYS A 261 -20.33 -27.21 13.42
C CYS A 261 -20.85 -27.35 12.00
N ASN A 262 -21.17 -28.57 11.60
CA ASN A 262 -21.81 -28.78 10.31
C ASN A 262 -23.18 -28.09 10.28
N GLU A 263 -23.49 -27.38 9.19
CA GLU A 263 -24.73 -26.59 9.04
C GLU A 263 -26.02 -27.43 9.15
N LYS A 264 -25.93 -28.74 8.92
CA LYS A 264 -27.08 -29.66 9.04
C LYS A 264 -27.35 -30.15 10.47
N MET A 265 -26.56 -29.70 11.44
CA MET A 265 -26.78 -29.98 12.87
C MET A 265 -27.85 -29.02 13.38
N GLU A 266 -29.12 -29.48 13.34
CA GLU A 266 -30.30 -28.66 13.73
C GLU A 266 -30.27 -28.35 15.23
N GLY A 267 -30.81 -27.19 15.59
CA GLY A 267 -30.96 -26.75 16.99
C GLY A 267 -29.69 -26.18 17.62
N ILE A 268 -28.57 -26.20 16.94
CA ILE A 268 -27.28 -25.67 17.47
C ILE A 268 -27.08 -24.24 17.02
N ASP A 269 -26.93 -23.33 17.99
CA ASP A 269 -26.49 -21.93 17.77
C ASP A 269 -25.24 -21.65 18.62
N LEU A 270 -24.10 -21.90 18.02
CA LEU A 270 -22.80 -21.67 18.67
C LEU A 270 -22.56 -20.21 19.06
N ASN A 271 -23.14 -19.26 18.34
CA ASN A 271 -23.02 -17.85 18.65
C ASN A 271 -23.78 -17.47 19.93
N LYS A 272 -24.97 -18.02 20.10
CA LYS A 272 -25.75 -17.85 21.33
C LYS A 272 -25.07 -18.53 22.52
N MET A 273 -24.62 -19.78 22.34
CA MET A 273 -23.87 -20.52 23.36
C MET A 273 -22.57 -19.82 23.77
N PHE A 274 -21.82 -19.32 22.80
CA PHE A 274 -20.61 -18.57 23.08
C PHE A 274 -20.90 -17.35 23.96
N LYS A 275 -21.89 -16.53 23.60
CA LYS A 275 -22.27 -15.36 24.40
C LYS A 275 -22.74 -15.74 25.80
N GLN A 276 -23.45 -16.84 25.94
CA GLN A 276 -23.94 -17.33 27.24
C GLN A 276 -22.78 -17.83 28.14
N PHE A 277 -21.85 -18.65 27.61
CA PHE A 277 -20.83 -19.31 28.40
C PHE A 277 -19.54 -18.49 28.55
N ALA A 278 -19.23 -17.62 27.59
CA ALA A 278 -18.08 -16.73 27.71
C ALA A 278 -18.39 -15.47 28.54
N ASP A 279 -19.64 -14.97 28.48
CA ASP A 279 -20.11 -13.80 29.23
C ASP A 279 -19.08 -12.65 29.23
N ALA A 280 -18.71 -12.15 30.42
CA ALA A 280 -17.70 -11.09 30.60
C ALA A 280 -16.25 -11.53 30.32
N ASP A 281 -15.99 -12.82 30.16
CA ASP A 281 -14.68 -13.38 29.90
C ASP A 281 -14.32 -13.47 28.42
N GLY A 282 -15.27 -13.20 27.53
CA GLY A 282 -15.05 -13.32 26.10
C GLY A 282 -15.69 -12.24 25.25
N ARG A 283 -15.14 -12.06 24.05
CA ARG A 283 -15.68 -11.17 22.99
C ARG A 283 -15.56 -11.88 21.66
N GLY A 284 -16.62 -11.83 20.87
CA GLY A 284 -16.62 -12.44 19.54
C GLY A 284 -18.04 -12.62 19.02
N GLY A 285 -18.15 -13.38 17.96
CA GLY A 285 -19.42 -13.69 17.34
C GLY A 285 -19.24 -14.32 15.97
N GLY A 286 -20.33 -14.51 15.28
CA GLY A 286 -20.34 -15.12 13.95
C GLY A 286 -21.73 -15.62 13.58
N LYS A 287 -21.74 -16.57 12.67
CA LYS A 287 -22.97 -17.29 12.27
C LYS A 287 -23.31 -18.36 13.32
N PRO A 288 -24.56 -18.87 13.37
CA PRO A 288 -24.94 -19.94 14.31
C PRO A 288 -24.00 -21.15 14.27
N HIS A 289 -23.47 -21.51 13.11
CA HIS A 289 -22.63 -22.69 12.90
C HIS A 289 -21.11 -22.36 12.82
N PHE A 290 -20.71 -21.08 12.89
CA PHE A 290 -19.29 -20.70 12.84
C PHE A 290 -19.04 -19.40 13.62
N VAL A 291 -18.30 -19.50 14.72
CA VAL A 291 -18.03 -18.42 15.65
C VAL A 291 -16.53 -18.27 15.85
N THR A 292 -16.05 -17.03 15.84
CA THR A 292 -14.69 -16.66 16.22
C THR A 292 -14.73 -15.62 17.33
N GLY A 293 -13.69 -15.62 18.16
CA GLY A 293 -13.64 -14.67 19.26
C GLY A 293 -12.38 -14.81 20.08
N ILE A 294 -12.34 -14.04 21.15
CA ILE A 294 -11.25 -14.02 22.12
C ILE A 294 -11.84 -14.31 23.50
N VAL A 295 -11.19 -15.18 24.26
CA VAL A 295 -11.57 -15.54 25.64
C VAL A 295 -10.36 -15.36 26.56
N LYS A 296 -10.58 -14.96 27.81
CA LYS A 296 -9.50 -14.94 28.80
C LYS A 296 -8.93 -16.35 29.00
N LYS A 297 -7.62 -16.49 29.09
CA LYS A 297 -6.91 -17.78 29.23
C LYS A 297 -7.53 -18.68 30.29
N GLN A 298 -7.80 -18.15 31.47
CA GLN A 298 -8.37 -18.89 32.61
C GLN A 298 -9.80 -19.42 32.39
N ALA A 299 -10.56 -18.83 31.43
CA ALA A 299 -11.93 -19.23 31.16
C ALA A 299 -12.05 -20.21 29.97
N VAL A 300 -10.97 -20.44 29.22
CA VAL A 300 -10.98 -21.23 27.98
C VAL A 300 -11.54 -22.63 28.20
N SER A 301 -10.96 -23.40 29.11
CA SER A 301 -11.42 -24.78 29.39
C SER A 301 -12.89 -24.83 29.79
N ARG A 302 -13.30 -23.94 30.72
CA ARG A 302 -14.70 -23.84 31.17
C ARG A 302 -15.65 -23.60 30.00
N VAL A 303 -15.31 -22.66 29.10
CA VAL A 303 -16.17 -22.30 27.96
C VAL A 303 -16.31 -23.46 26.99
N LEU A 304 -15.16 -24.07 26.59
CA LEU A 304 -15.17 -25.23 25.68
C LEU A 304 -15.95 -26.41 26.27
N ASP A 305 -15.76 -26.72 27.56
CA ASP A 305 -16.42 -27.82 28.24
C ASP A 305 -17.93 -27.59 28.41
N SER A 306 -18.36 -26.35 28.65
CA SER A 306 -19.76 -26.00 28.78
C SER A 306 -20.50 -26.16 27.46
N ILE A 307 -19.92 -25.65 26.34
CA ILE A 307 -20.49 -25.82 25.01
C ILE A 307 -20.52 -27.30 24.60
N ALA A 308 -19.44 -28.05 24.85
CA ALA A 308 -19.40 -29.45 24.52
C ALA A 308 -20.48 -30.25 25.26
N ARG A 309 -20.70 -30.01 26.56
CA ARG A 309 -21.73 -30.66 27.36
C ARG A 309 -23.14 -30.32 26.87
N GLU A 310 -23.43 -29.06 26.57
CA GLU A 310 -24.75 -28.62 26.11
C GLU A 310 -25.16 -29.28 24.79
N ILE A 311 -24.17 -29.64 23.92
CA ILE A 311 -24.44 -30.24 22.61
C ILE A 311 -24.46 -31.78 22.68
N LEU A 312 -23.71 -32.39 23.59
CA LEU A 312 -23.52 -33.85 23.64
C LEU A 312 -24.39 -34.56 24.69
N CYS A 313 -25.00 -33.82 25.61
CA CYS A 313 -25.96 -34.34 26.59
C CYS A 313 -27.40 -34.13 26.15
#